data_e2a7d57d0a11c22586a8c0b4b590fae6
#
_entry.id   e2a7d57d0a11c22586a8c0b4b590fae6
#
_cell.length_a   1.000
_cell.length_b   1.000
_cell.length_c   1.000
_cell.angle_alpha   90.00
_cell.angle_beta   90.00
_cell.angle_gamma   90.00
#
_symmetry.space_group_name_H-M   'P 1'
#
loop_
_entity.id
_entity.type
_entity.pdbx_description
1 polymer ?
#
loop_
_entity_poly.entity_id
_entity_poly.type
_entity_poly.pdbx_seq_one_letter_code
_entity_poly.pdbx_strand_id
1 'polypeptide(L)'
;MPTETILLPVSVETFANLAGFIAENKIALFTMVTRDGTLHSRPLLTREVDVGGNALWFFLASNFPKAEEWLHGREIGLSYVSSDKTGYYSVSGRALVVHDKAKTQELWTPGAATRFPTGPDDPRLVLLRVEVEAVEYWDSP
;
A
#
# COMPACT_ATOMS: atom_id res chain seq x y z
N MET A 1 -8.17 26.35 -1.97
CA MET A 1 -7.48 25.11 -2.32
C MET A 1 -8.48 23.97 -2.46
N PRO A 2 -8.55 23.39 -3.64
CA PRO A 2 -9.49 22.28 -3.82
C PRO A 2 -9.09 21.08 -2.95
N THR A 3 -10.05 20.55 -2.24
CA THR A 3 -9.90 19.33 -1.46
C THR A 3 -11.11 18.47 -1.74
N GLU A 4 -10.86 17.22 -2.10
CA GLU A 4 -11.92 16.28 -2.34
C GLU A 4 -11.77 15.09 -1.41
N THR A 5 -12.82 14.77 -0.66
CA THR A 5 -12.85 13.61 0.22
C THR A 5 -13.89 12.64 -0.29
N ILE A 6 -13.44 11.47 -0.70
CA ILE A 6 -14.31 10.41 -1.21
C ILE A 6 -14.29 9.26 -0.21
N LEU A 7 -15.46 9.00 0.36
CA LEU A 7 -15.65 7.91 1.32
C LEU A 7 -16.26 6.68 0.62
N LEU A 8 -16.41 5.60 1.37
CA LEU A 8 -16.98 4.36 0.85
C LEU A 8 -18.41 4.54 0.35
N PRO A 9 -18.77 3.79 -0.70
CA PRO A 9 -17.90 2.95 -1.52
C PRO A 9 -17.03 3.80 -2.46
N VAL A 10 -15.78 3.40 -2.64
CA VAL A 10 -14.89 4.09 -3.58
C VAL A 10 -15.35 3.78 -5.01
N SER A 11 -15.64 4.81 -5.77
CA SER A 11 -16.12 4.64 -7.14
C SER A 11 -15.01 4.15 -8.06
N VAL A 12 -15.41 3.54 -9.19
CA VAL A 12 -14.47 3.13 -10.23
C VAL A 12 -13.64 4.30 -10.72
N GLU A 13 -14.27 5.46 -10.92
CA GLU A 13 -13.59 6.66 -11.38
C GLU A 13 -12.56 7.15 -10.36
N THR A 14 -12.93 7.21 -9.08
CA THR A 14 -12.03 7.63 -8.01
C THR A 14 -10.83 6.71 -7.94
N PHE A 15 -11.05 5.40 -8.00
CA PHE A 15 -9.96 4.44 -7.95
C PHE A 15 -9.08 4.52 -9.19
N ALA A 16 -9.64 4.74 -10.37
CA ALA A 16 -8.87 4.92 -11.61
C ALA A 16 -7.98 6.17 -11.54
N ASN A 17 -8.49 7.26 -10.95
CA ASN A 17 -7.70 8.47 -10.75
C ASN A 17 -6.54 8.22 -9.77
N LEU A 18 -6.80 7.49 -8.70
CA LEU A 18 -5.75 7.07 -7.77
C LEU A 18 -4.70 6.22 -8.48
N ALA A 19 -5.13 5.28 -9.30
CA ALA A 19 -4.22 4.42 -10.06
C ALA A 19 -3.30 5.23 -10.97
N GLY A 20 -3.84 6.23 -11.66
CA GLY A 20 -3.04 7.13 -12.52
C GLY A 20 -2.02 7.92 -11.73
N PHE A 21 -2.38 8.39 -10.54
CA PHE A 21 -1.46 9.10 -9.65
C PHE A 21 -0.34 8.17 -9.16
N ILE A 22 -0.69 6.96 -8.73
CA ILE A 22 0.28 5.98 -8.24
C ILE A 22 1.24 5.55 -9.34
N ALA A 23 0.80 5.47 -10.59
CA ALA A 23 1.67 5.10 -11.71
C ALA A 23 2.90 5.99 -11.82
N GLU A 24 2.76 7.25 -11.45
CA GLU A 24 3.86 8.23 -11.46
C GLU A 24 4.51 8.42 -10.08
N ASN A 25 3.86 7.98 -9.02
CA ASN A 25 4.29 8.21 -7.64
C ASN A 25 4.07 6.95 -6.82
N LYS A 26 4.91 5.93 -7.04
CA LYS A 26 4.68 4.57 -6.55
C LYS A 26 4.97 4.35 -5.07
N ILE A 27 5.76 5.25 -4.46
CA ILE A 27 6.14 5.10 -3.05
C ILE A 27 5.04 5.67 -2.17
N ALA A 28 4.49 4.83 -1.30
CA ALA A 28 3.54 5.25 -0.27
C ALA A 28 4.23 5.29 1.08
N LEU A 29 3.79 6.19 1.93
CA LEU A 29 4.09 6.10 3.35
C LEU A 29 2.99 5.24 3.99
N PHE A 30 3.36 4.05 4.41
CA PHE A 30 2.46 3.07 5.01
C PHE A 30 2.46 3.27 6.52
N THR A 31 1.27 3.53 7.08
CA THR A 31 1.11 3.80 8.51
C THR A 31 0.22 2.75 9.15
N MET A 32 0.68 2.20 10.26
CA MET A 32 -0.02 1.17 11.00
C MET A 32 0.07 1.43 12.49
N VAL A 33 -0.86 0.85 13.26
CA VAL A 33 -0.81 0.86 14.72
C VAL A 33 -0.09 -0.41 15.16
N THR A 34 0.95 -0.27 15.97
CA THR A 34 1.69 -1.41 16.50
C THR A 34 0.96 -2.03 17.69
N ARG A 35 1.49 -3.17 18.18
CA ARG A 35 0.88 -3.88 19.31
C ARG A 35 0.73 -3.02 20.56
N ASP A 36 1.67 -2.11 20.79
CA ASP A 36 1.64 -1.23 21.97
C ASP A 36 0.77 0.02 21.77
N GLY A 37 0.07 0.13 20.63
CA GLY A 37 -0.83 1.25 20.36
C GLY A 37 -0.16 2.46 19.74
N THR A 38 1.12 2.40 19.40
CA THR A 38 1.80 3.53 18.74
C THR A 38 1.66 3.44 17.23
N LEU A 39 1.75 4.61 16.59
CA LEU A 39 1.73 4.69 15.12
C LEU A 39 3.15 4.54 14.58
N HIS A 40 3.29 3.69 13.59
CA HIS A 40 4.55 3.51 12.86
C HIS A 40 4.30 3.72 11.38
N SER A 41 5.23 4.39 10.72
CA SER A 41 5.16 4.64 9.29
C SER A 41 6.44 4.20 8.63
N ARG A 42 6.33 3.63 7.42
CA ARG A 42 7.48 3.26 6.60
C ARG A 42 7.14 3.42 5.12
N PRO A 43 8.14 3.76 4.29
CA PRO A 43 7.90 3.83 2.86
C PRO A 43 7.80 2.43 2.26
N LEU A 44 6.81 2.23 1.40
CA LEU A 44 6.62 0.98 0.65
C LEU A 44 6.37 1.30 -0.81
N LEU A 45 6.99 0.53 -1.69
CA LEU A 45 6.72 0.63 -3.12
C LEU A 45 5.43 -0.10 -3.45
N THR A 46 4.49 0.61 -4.09
CA THR A 46 3.27 -0.01 -4.60
C THR A 46 3.63 -0.91 -5.77
N ARG A 47 3.33 -2.20 -5.65
CA ARG A 47 3.68 -3.20 -6.65
C ARG A 47 2.66 -3.34 -7.75
N GLU A 48 1.39 -3.22 -7.39
CA GLU A 48 0.29 -3.33 -8.34
C GLU A 48 -0.92 -2.55 -7.83
N VAL A 49 -1.64 -1.94 -8.76
CA VAL A 49 -2.95 -1.35 -8.50
C VAL A 49 -3.98 -2.23 -9.21
N ASP A 50 -4.83 -2.90 -8.42
CA ASP A 50 -5.90 -3.74 -8.94
C ASP A 50 -7.18 -2.91 -9.03
N VAL A 51 -7.42 -2.35 -10.22
CA VAL A 51 -8.56 -1.44 -10.44
C VAL A 51 -9.88 -2.19 -10.29
N GLY A 52 -9.95 -3.44 -10.77
CA GLY A 52 -11.18 -4.22 -10.68
C GLY A 52 -11.51 -4.68 -9.27
N GLY A 53 -10.50 -4.86 -8.43
CA GLY A 53 -10.67 -5.33 -7.06
C GLY A 53 -10.54 -4.26 -6.00
N ASN A 54 -10.34 -2.99 -6.38
CA ASN A 54 -10.12 -1.87 -5.47
C ASN A 54 -9.03 -2.18 -4.44
N ALA A 55 -7.93 -2.74 -4.91
CA ALA A 55 -6.86 -3.19 -4.04
C ALA A 55 -5.49 -2.70 -4.50
N LEU A 56 -4.58 -2.60 -3.55
CA LEU A 56 -3.18 -2.23 -3.76
C LEU A 56 -2.31 -3.35 -3.18
N TRP A 57 -1.21 -3.66 -3.87
CA TRP A 57 -0.33 -4.76 -3.47
C TRP A 57 1.05 -4.24 -3.10
N PHE A 58 1.62 -4.80 -2.03
CA PHE A 58 2.91 -4.40 -1.48
C PHE A 58 3.71 -5.60 -1.03
N PHE A 59 5.04 -5.44 -0.97
CA PHE A 59 5.93 -6.33 -0.22
C PHE A 59 6.35 -5.62 1.05
N LEU A 60 6.21 -6.31 2.17
CA LEU A 60 6.65 -5.83 3.47
C LEU A 60 7.73 -6.76 4.00
N ALA A 61 8.86 -6.18 4.44
CA ALA A 61 9.89 -6.96 5.12
C ALA A 61 9.55 -7.04 6.61
N SER A 62 9.46 -8.25 7.14
CA SER A 62 9.17 -8.46 8.55
C SER A 62 10.21 -9.35 9.20
N ASN A 63 10.76 -8.90 10.33
CA ASN A 63 11.67 -9.68 11.15
C ASN A 63 10.96 -10.36 12.31
N PHE A 64 9.64 -10.18 12.43
CA PHE A 64 8.86 -10.73 13.53
C PHE A 64 8.09 -11.96 13.05
N PRO A 65 8.33 -13.16 13.63
CA PRO A 65 7.69 -14.38 13.17
C PRO A 65 6.16 -14.35 13.19
N LYS A 66 5.57 -13.50 14.05
CA LYS A 66 4.11 -13.40 14.19
C LYS A 66 3.56 -12.06 13.71
N ALA A 67 4.34 -11.28 12.98
CA ALA A 67 3.91 -9.97 12.50
C ALA A 67 2.68 -10.08 11.60
N GLU A 68 2.61 -11.11 10.77
CA GLU A 68 1.49 -11.32 9.89
C GLU A 68 0.18 -11.59 10.63
N GLU A 69 0.22 -12.32 11.74
CA GLU A 69 -0.98 -12.58 12.56
C GLU A 69 -1.55 -11.30 13.13
N TRP A 70 -0.67 -10.37 13.47
CA TRP A 70 -1.09 -9.12 14.05
C TRP A 70 -1.55 -8.11 12.97
N LEU A 71 -0.89 -8.10 11.82
CA LEU A 71 -1.18 -7.15 10.75
C LEU A 71 -2.44 -7.51 9.96
N HIS A 72 -2.70 -8.80 9.78
CA HIS A 72 -3.81 -9.27 8.97
C HIS A 72 -5.16 -8.76 9.50
N GLY A 73 -5.94 -8.12 8.63
CA GLY A 73 -7.26 -7.59 8.98
C GLY A 73 -7.23 -6.22 9.65
N ARG A 74 -6.05 -5.60 9.81
CA ARG A 74 -5.93 -4.30 10.47
C ARG A 74 -6.20 -3.15 9.52
N GLU A 75 -6.78 -2.10 10.06
CA GLU A 75 -6.90 -0.84 9.34
C GLU A 75 -5.54 -0.16 9.27
N ILE A 76 -5.20 0.33 8.06
CA ILE A 76 -3.93 1.01 7.81
C ILE A 76 -4.16 2.26 6.99
N GLY A 77 -3.16 3.12 6.93
CA GLY A 77 -3.17 4.30 6.10
C GLY A 77 -2.03 4.30 5.11
N LEU A 78 -2.29 4.87 3.94
CA LEU A 78 -1.28 5.09 2.92
C LEU A 78 -1.32 6.55 2.53
N SER A 79 -0.16 7.18 2.44
CA SER A 79 -0.04 8.55 1.99
C SER A 79 0.87 8.59 0.76
N TYR A 80 0.37 9.22 -0.29
CA TYR A 80 1.11 9.44 -1.54
C TYR A 80 1.28 10.93 -1.77
N VAL A 81 2.42 11.32 -2.32
CA VAL A 81 2.68 12.70 -2.68
C VAL A 81 3.30 12.73 -4.08
N SER A 82 2.88 13.69 -4.90
CA SER A 82 3.48 13.87 -6.22
C SER A 82 4.91 14.40 -6.11
N SER A 83 5.72 14.14 -7.15
CA SER A 83 7.12 14.58 -7.17
C SER A 83 7.27 16.09 -7.10
N ASP A 84 6.32 16.84 -7.63
CA ASP A 84 6.30 18.31 -7.58
C ASP A 84 5.66 18.84 -6.29
N LYS A 85 5.17 17.92 -5.41
CA LYS A 85 4.58 18.24 -4.10
C LYS A 85 3.30 19.07 -4.19
N THR A 86 2.58 18.99 -5.30
CA THR A 86 1.31 19.71 -5.47
C THR A 86 0.09 18.83 -5.24
N GLY A 87 0.23 17.52 -5.38
CA GLY A 87 -0.87 16.58 -5.20
C GLY A 87 -0.59 15.59 -4.09
N TYR A 88 -1.62 15.31 -3.28
CA TYR A 88 -1.53 14.39 -2.14
C TYR A 88 -2.74 13.49 -2.10
N TYR A 89 -2.51 12.20 -1.88
CA TYR A 89 -3.56 11.24 -1.62
C TYR A 89 -3.39 10.63 -0.24
N SER A 90 -4.47 10.56 0.51
CA SER A 90 -4.57 9.77 1.74
C SER A 90 -5.55 8.64 1.49
N VAL A 91 -5.09 7.43 1.70
CA VAL A 91 -5.88 6.22 1.46
C VAL A 91 -5.97 5.47 2.78
N SER A 92 -7.16 5.08 3.18
CA SER A 92 -7.34 4.14 4.28
C SER A 92 -7.90 2.84 3.75
N GLY A 93 -7.52 1.77 4.39
CA GLY A 93 -7.94 0.45 3.96
C GLY A 93 -7.59 -0.61 4.97
N ARG A 94 -7.88 -1.85 4.58
CA ARG A 94 -7.64 -3.02 5.40
C ARG A 94 -6.50 -3.83 4.83
N ALA A 95 -5.49 -4.10 5.64
CA ALA A 95 -4.35 -4.91 5.24
C ALA A 95 -4.70 -6.39 5.36
N LEU A 96 -4.44 -7.14 4.31
CA LEU A 96 -4.59 -8.59 4.30
C LEU A 96 -3.25 -9.22 3.97
N VAL A 97 -2.80 -10.15 4.79
CA VAL A 97 -1.62 -10.94 4.50
C VAL A 97 -2.03 -12.10 3.59
N VAL A 98 -1.38 -12.19 2.45
CA VAL A 98 -1.72 -13.18 1.43
C VAL A 98 -0.56 -14.14 1.25
N HIS A 99 -0.85 -15.45 1.26
CA HIS A 99 0.13 -16.49 1.02
C HIS A 99 -0.09 -17.06 -0.39
N ASP A 100 0.57 -16.43 -1.36
CA ASP A 100 0.44 -16.79 -2.77
C ASP A 100 1.79 -16.60 -3.46
N LYS A 101 2.50 -17.71 -3.66
CA LYS A 101 3.81 -17.70 -4.29
C LYS A 101 3.77 -17.23 -5.74
N ALA A 102 2.73 -17.61 -6.46
CA ALA A 102 2.58 -17.20 -7.85
C ALA A 102 2.40 -15.70 -7.96
N LYS A 103 1.58 -15.11 -7.08
CA LYS A 103 1.39 -13.66 -7.04
C LYS A 103 2.66 -12.94 -6.65
N THR A 104 3.40 -13.45 -5.67
CA THR A 104 4.68 -12.87 -5.27
C THR A 104 5.67 -12.86 -6.43
N GLN A 105 5.75 -13.96 -7.18
CA GLN A 105 6.63 -14.03 -8.35
C GLN A 105 6.19 -13.08 -9.46
N GLU A 106 4.88 -12.97 -9.68
CA GLU A 106 4.32 -12.03 -10.65
C GLU A 106 4.73 -10.59 -10.35
N LEU A 107 4.70 -10.21 -9.07
CA LEU A 107 5.01 -8.85 -8.63
C LEU A 107 6.50 -8.60 -8.42
N TRP A 108 7.31 -9.63 -8.46
CA TRP A 108 8.75 -9.52 -8.22
C TRP A 108 9.42 -8.68 -9.29
N THR A 109 10.32 -7.79 -8.85
CA THR A 109 11.20 -7.01 -9.73
C THR A 109 12.63 -7.14 -9.26
N PRO A 110 13.64 -6.96 -10.14
CA PRO A 110 15.05 -7.06 -9.74
C PRO A 110 15.43 -6.13 -8.58
N GLY A 111 14.81 -4.96 -8.50
CA GLY A 111 15.07 -4.03 -7.40
C GLY A 111 14.66 -4.56 -6.04
N ALA A 112 13.75 -5.51 -5.99
CA ALA A 112 13.31 -6.12 -4.73
C ALA A 112 14.43 -6.90 -4.05
N ALA A 113 15.45 -7.34 -4.79
CA ALA A 113 16.56 -8.10 -4.23
C ALA A 113 17.36 -7.30 -3.21
N THR A 114 17.30 -5.98 -3.25
CA THR A 114 17.95 -5.13 -2.24
C THR A 114 17.42 -5.39 -0.84
N ARG A 115 16.10 -5.58 -0.73
CA ARG A 115 15.45 -5.86 0.56
C ARG A 115 15.27 -7.33 0.83
N PHE A 116 15.19 -8.14 -0.23
CA PHE A 116 14.95 -9.59 -0.14
C PHE A 116 16.03 -10.34 -0.92
N PRO A 117 17.25 -10.43 -0.34
CA PRO A 117 18.41 -10.99 -1.07
C PRO A 117 18.23 -12.43 -1.53
N THR A 118 17.40 -13.21 -0.84
CA THR A 118 17.15 -14.61 -1.22
C THR A 118 16.05 -14.77 -2.27
N GLY A 119 15.50 -13.65 -2.77
CA GLY A 119 14.53 -13.67 -3.85
C GLY A 119 13.08 -13.73 -3.39
N PRO A 120 12.15 -14.10 -4.30
CA PRO A 120 10.71 -14.12 -3.97
C PRO A 120 10.33 -15.10 -2.87
N ASP A 121 11.19 -16.05 -2.55
CA ASP A 121 10.97 -17.01 -1.47
C ASP A 121 11.61 -16.58 -0.14
N ASP A 122 12.09 -15.35 -0.04
CA ASP A 122 12.70 -14.85 1.18
C ASP A 122 11.70 -14.95 2.34
N PRO A 123 12.09 -15.58 3.47
CA PRO A 123 11.16 -15.80 4.58
C PRO A 123 10.70 -14.51 5.27
N ARG A 124 11.40 -13.40 5.05
CA ARG A 124 10.99 -12.10 5.61
C ARG A 124 9.97 -11.37 4.74
N LEU A 125 9.77 -11.84 3.50
CA LEU A 125 8.83 -11.19 2.58
C LEU A 125 7.40 -11.53 2.98
N VAL A 126 6.61 -10.48 3.24
CA VAL A 126 5.18 -10.59 3.50
C VAL A 126 4.46 -9.93 2.33
N LEU A 127 3.60 -10.68 1.66
CA LEU A 127 2.77 -10.15 0.58
C LEU A 127 1.52 -9.53 1.18
N LEU A 128 1.31 -8.24 0.96
CA LEU A 128 0.16 -7.51 1.45
C LEU A 128 -0.77 -7.11 0.32
N ARG A 129 -2.04 -7.38 0.52
CA ARG A 129 -3.12 -6.79 -0.26
C ARG A 129 -3.83 -5.78 0.64
N VAL A 130 -3.96 -4.55 0.18
CA VAL A 130 -4.72 -3.52 0.90
C VAL A 130 -6.03 -3.31 0.15
N GLU A 131 -7.13 -3.60 0.83
CA GLU A 131 -8.47 -3.29 0.31
C GLU A 131 -8.76 -1.84 0.62
N VAL A 132 -8.92 -1.03 -0.42
CA VAL A 132 -9.11 0.42 -0.27
C VAL A 132 -10.54 0.71 0.18
N GLU A 133 -10.68 1.43 1.28
CA GLU A 133 -11.97 1.75 1.89
C GLU A 133 -12.34 3.21 1.77
N ALA A 134 -11.35 4.12 1.81
CA ALA A 134 -11.61 5.55 1.68
C ALA A 134 -10.41 6.23 1.02
N VAL A 135 -10.70 7.28 0.25
CA VAL A 135 -9.69 8.03 -0.47
C VAL A 135 -9.97 9.52 -0.26
N GLU A 136 -8.91 10.25 0.04
CA GLU A 136 -8.97 11.69 0.20
C GLU A 136 -7.86 12.31 -0.63
N TYR A 137 -8.18 13.37 -1.37
CA TYR A 137 -7.24 14.00 -2.28
C TYR A 137 -7.13 15.49 -2.01
N TRP A 138 -5.90 15.99 -1.98
CA TRP A 138 -5.61 17.43 -1.90
C TRP A 138 -4.79 17.83 -3.10
N ASP A 139 -5.15 19.01 -3.62
CA ASP A 139 -4.40 19.66 -4.67
C ASP A 139 -3.81 20.91 -4.04
N SER A 140 -2.49 20.91 -3.84
CA SER A 140 -1.81 22.00 -3.16
C SER A 140 -1.54 23.16 -4.12
N PRO A 141 -1.73 24.38 -3.68
CA PRO A 141 -1.34 25.53 -4.47
C PRO A 141 0.17 25.63 -4.64
#